data_84ab88f62620ff3e3aeaf7040a17cb89
#
_entry.id   84ab88f62620ff3e3aeaf7040a17cb89
#
_cell.length_a   1.000
_cell.length_b   1.000
_cell.length_c   1.000
_cell.angle_alpha   90.00
_cell.angle_beta   90.00
_cell.angle_gamma   90.00
#
_symmetry.space_group_name_H-M   'P 1'
#
loop_
_entity.id
_entity.type
_entity.pdbx_description
1 polymer ?
#
loop_
_entity_poly.entity_id
_entity_poly.type
_entity_poly.pdbx_seq_one_letter_code
_entity_poly.pdbx_strand_id
1 'polypeptide(L)'
;NIIRLTDNEINKMANLIGSDVILGLEKKNSILFSNGNVLRVKNKLNLYTLLVKPNFGCSTKEIYSKIRSFSSKNLKRKKANYFKISIILNLKNDLEKIVLKKYPKLQKLKLFMEKLPNVKIVRMSGSGSTFIAYFKSKNASINATKILKRKYKNYWCILSKTI
;
A
#
# COMPACT_ATOMS: atom_id res chain seq x y z
N ASN A 1 -0.55 -29.54 20.73
CA ASN A 1 -1.47 -29.81 19.60
C ASN A 1 -1.36 -28.65 18.58
N ILE A 2 -0.80 -28.95 17.41
CA ILE A 2 -0.77 -27.98 16.30
C ILE A 2 -2.09 -28.13 15.55
N ILE A 3 -2.96 -27.10 15.63
CA ILE A 3 -4.20 -27.05 14.85
C ILE A 3 -3.81 -26.76 13.40
N ARG A 4 -4.06 -27.69 12.49
CA ARG A 4 -3.90 -27.49 11.05
C ARG A 4 -5.24 -27.08 10.46
N LEU A 5 -5.35 -25.84 10.05
CA LEU A 5 -6.53 -25.33 9.36
C LEU A 5 -6.42 -25.62 7.86
N THR A 6 -7.52 -25.93 7.23
CA THR A 6 -7.65 -25.99 5.78
C THR A 6 -7.66 -24.59 5.17
N ASP A 7 -7.31 -24.43 3.91
CA ASP A 7 -7.37 -23.13 3.21
C ASP A 7 -8.77 -22.51 3.25
N ASN A 8 -9.81 -23.36 3.27
CA ASN A 8 -11.21 -22.88 3.35
C ASN A 8 -11.54 -22.30 4.71
N GLU A 9 -11.06 -22.92 5.78
CA GLU A 9 -11.22 -22.39 7.17
C GLU A 9 -10.43 -21.09 7.33
N ILE A 10 -9.21 -21.04 6.85
CA ILE A 10 -8.38 -19.81 6.86
C ILE A 10 -9.09 -18.67 6.13
N ASN A 11 -9.64 -18.93 4.94
CA ASN A 11 -10.37 -17.92 4.17
C ASN A 11 -11.66 -17.45 4.90
N LYS A 12 -12.41 -18.37 5.50
CA LYS A 12 -13.59 -18.01 6.31
C LYS A 12 -13.20 -17.11 7.49
N MET A 13 -12.16 -17.47 8.22
CA MET A 13 -11.67 -16.69 9.35
C MET A 13 -11.17 -15.32 8.90
N ALA A 14 -10.42 -15.24 7.79
CA ALA A 14 -9.93 -13.98 7.24
C ALA A 14 -11.08 -13.01 6.93
N ASN A 15 -12.16 -13.51 6.31
CA ASN A 15 -13.34 -12.69 5.99
C ASN A 15 -14.08 -12.20 7.24
N LEU A 16 -14.09 -12.97 8.34
CA LEU A 16 -14.68 -12.56 9.61
C LEU A 16 -13.89 -11.45 10.30
N ILE A 17 -12.54 -11.46 10.14
CA ILE A 17 -11.66 -10.45 10.74
C ILE A 17 -11.75 -9.11 9.98
N GLY A 18 -11.85 -9.17 8.64
CA GLY A 18 -11.96 -7.96 7.83
C GLY A 18 -11.74 -8.21 6.35
N SER A 19 -12.35 -7.39 5.51
CA SER A 19 -12.34 -7.52 4.05
C SER A 19 -10.94 -7.55 3.43
N ASP A 20 -9.96 -6.85 4.02
CA ASP A 20 -8.62 -6.74 3.47
C ASP A 20 -7.68 -7.86 3.96
N VAL A 21 -8.09 -8.65 4.97
CA VAL A 21 -7.25 -9.70 5.56
C VAL A 21 -6.93 -10.79 4.54
N ILE A 22 -7.88 -11.09 3.65
CA ILE A 22 -7.70 -12.07 2.58
C ILE A 22 -6.54 -11.70 1.64
N LEU A 23 -6.26 -10.42 1.43
CA LEU A 23 -5.11 -9.99 0.63
C LEU A 23 -3.78 -10.32 1.29
N GLY A 24 -3.73 -10.37 2.62
CA GLY A 24 -2.54 -10.75 3.38
C GLY A 24 -2.18 -12.24 3.22
N LEU A 25 -3.11 -13.08 2.80
CA LEU A 25 -2.90 -14.50 2.54
C LEU A 25 -2.42 -14.76 1.10
N GLU A 26 -2.53 -13.77 0.23
CA GLU A 26 -2.21 -13.93 -1.18
C GLU A 26 -0.68 -13.92 -1.43
N LYS A 27 -0.21 -14.95 -2.13
CA LYS A 27 1.20 -15.09 -2.55
C LYS A 27 1.48 -14.50 -3.94
N LYS A 28 0.48 -13.90 -4.57
CA LYS A 28 0.54 -13.29 -5.91
C LYS A 28 0.02 -11.87 -5.87
N ASN A 29 0.44 -11.07 -6.85
CA ASN A 29 -0.19 -9.76 -7.04
C ASN A 29 -1.69 -9.94 -7.22
N SER A 30 -2.47 -9.27 -6.38
CA SER A 30 -3.92 -9.48 -6.31
C SER A 30 -4.67 -8.15 -6.29
N ILE A 31 -5.88 -8.17 -6.83
CA ILE A 31 -6.83 -7.06 -6.78
C ILE A 31 -8.08 -7.58 -6.07
N LEU A 32 -8.44 -6.94 -4.99
CA LEU A 32 -9.72 -7.16 -4.31
C LEU A 32 -10.77 -6.21 -4.89
N PHE A 33 -11.86 -6.76 -5.37
CA PHE A 33 -13.01 -5.99 -5.84
C PHE A 33 -13.99 -5.73 -4.71
N SER A 34 -14.84 -4.71 -4.88
CA SER A 34 -15.87 -4.33 -3.90
C SER A 34 -16.87 -5.45 -3.55
N ASN A 35 -17.02 -6.43 -4.43
CA ASN A 35 -17.85 -7.62 -4.20
C ASN A 35 -17.11 -8.77 -3.50
N GLY A 36 -15.93 -8.52 -2.95
CA GLY A 36 -15.10 -9.52 -2.26
C GLY A 36 -14.29 -10.46 -3.16
N ASN A 37 -14.47 -10.39 -4.49
CA ASN A 37 -13.72 -11.23 -5.41
C ASN A 37 -12.24 -10.81 -5.50
N VAL A 38 -11.33 -11.78 -5.52
CA VAL A 38 -9.89 -11.56 -5.67
C VAL A 38 -9.43 -12.00 -7.06
N LEU A 39 -8.89 -11.05 -7.82
CA LEU A 39 -8.21 -11.34 -9.09
C LEU A 39 -6.71 -11.52 -8.83
N ARG A 40 -6.19 -12.70 -9.10
CA ARG A 40 -4.75 -13.02 -8.99
C ARG A 40 -4.07 -12.82 -10.33
N VAL A 41 -2.94 -12.11 -10.34
CA VAL A 41 -2.20 -11.77 -11.55
C VAL A 41 -0.81 -12.39 -11.52
N LYS A 42 -0.42 -13.03 -12.63
CA LYS A 42 0.88 -13.72 -12.74
C LYS A 42 2.07 -12.77 -12.88
N ASN A 43 1.85 -11.53 -13.35
CA ASN A 43 2.92 -10.58 -13.61
C ASN A 43 3.52 -10.08 -12.30
N LYS A 44 4.85 -10.14 -12.18
CA LYS A 44 5.61 -9.60 -11.05
C LYS A 44 6.01 -8.15 -11.31
N LEU A 45 5.84 -7.29 -10.32
CA LEU A 45 6.26 -5.88 -10.41
C LEU A 45 7.77 -5.71 -10.26
N ASN A 46 8.42 -6.60 -9.51
CA ASN A 46 9.85 -6.56 -9.22
C ASN A 46 10.37 -5.17 -8.78
N LEU A 47 9.63 -4.52 -7.88
CA LEU A 47 10.03 -3.26 -7.30
C LEU A 47 10.51 -3.45 -5.86
N TYR A 48 11.55 -2.71 -5.49
CA TYR A 48 11.97 -2.57 -4.10
C TYR A 48 11.12 -1.50 -3.43
N THR A 49 10.79 -1.71 -2.18
CA THR A 49 9.91 -0.81 -1.44
C THR A 49 10.54 -0.37 -0.13
N LEU A 50 10.30 0.88 0.23
CA LEU A 50 10.56 1.43 1.55
C LEU A 50 9.21 1.78 2.17
N LEU A 51 8.81 1.01 3.18
CA LEU A 51 7.64 1.29 4.00
C LEU A 51 8.05 2.22 5.13
N VAL A 52 7.27 3.27 5.34
CA VAL A 52 7.50 4.27 6.39
C VAL A 52 6.23 4.50 7.15
N LYS A 53 6.26 4.22 8.46
CA LYS A 53 5.13 4.48 9.37
C LYS A 53 5.56 5.45 10.45
N PRO A 54 4.89 6.60 10.56
CA PRO A 54 5.06 7.51 11.69
C PRO A 54 4.65 6.85 13.00
N ASN A 55 5.07 7.45 14.12
CA ASN A 55 4.72 6.99 15.46
C ASN A 55 3.27 7.34 15.89
N PHE A 56 2.45 7.79 14.97
CA PHE A 56 1.02 8.02 15.15
C PHE A 56 0.20 7.37 14.04
N GLY A 57 -1.06 7.09 14.34
CA GLY A 57 -2.02 6.50 13.39
C GLY A 57 -3.03 7.49 12.85
N CYS A 58 -3.81 7.05 11.87
CA CYS A 58 -5.01 7.73 11.38
C CYS A 58 -6.23 6.93 11.80
N SER A 59 -7.30 7.58 12.21
CA SER A 59 -8.57 6.92 12.47
C SER A 59 -9.21 6.50 11.15
N THR A 60 -9.20 5.21 10.85
CA THR A 60 -9.82 4.66 9.63
C THR A 60 -11.28 5.07 9.51
N LYS A 61 -12.06 4.90 10.59
CA LYS A 61 -13.48 5.28 10.64
C LYS A 61 -13.68 6.75 10.26
N GLU A 62 -12.90 7.65 10.84
CA GLU A 62 -13.00 9.09 10.58
C GLU A 62 -12.58 9.47 9.15
N ILE A 63 -11.57 8.81 8.59
CA ILE A 63 -11.15 9.08 7.22
C ILE A 63 -12.22 8.63 6.23
N TYR A 64 -12.79 7.43 6.43
CA TYR A 64 -13.86 6.94 5.58
C TYR A 64 -15.14 7.77 5.67
N SER A 65 -15.50 8.31 6.83
CA SER A 65 -16.68 9.18 6.97
C SER A 65 -16.60 10.50 6.20
N LYS A 66 -15.39 10.91 5.79
CA LYS A 66 -15.16 12.14 5.01
C LYS A 66 -15.14 11.92 3.50
N ILE A 67 -15.24 10.68 3.03
CA ILE A 67 -15.33 10.40 1.60
C ILE A 67 -16.73 10.76 1.11
N ARG A 68 -16.78 11.63 0.10
CA ARG A 68 -18.03 11.97 -0.60
C ARG A 68 -18.28 11.13 -1.85
N SER A 69 -17.21 10.70 -2.51
CA SER A 69 -17.27 9.84 -3.70
C SER A 69 -15.94 9.11 -3.89
N PHE A 70 -16.02 7.89 -4.40
CA PHE A 70 -14.85 7.13 -4.82
C PHE A 70 -14.57 7.37 -6.31
N SER A 71 -13.30 7.30 -6.70
CA SER A 71 -12.92 7.40 -8.11
C SER A 71 -13.51 6.22 -8.88
N SER A 72 -14.30 6.54 -9.92
CA SER A 72 -15.07 5.57 -10.72
C SER A 72 -14.25 4.81 -11.77
N LYS A 73 -12.93 4.62 -11.56
CA LYS A 73 -12.15 3.82 -12.50
C LYS A 73 -12.52 2.35 -12.38
N ASN A 74 -13.56 1.95 -13.13
CA ASN A 74 -13.89 0.55 -13.32
C ASN A 74 -12.70 -0.18 -13.97
N LEU A 75 -11.96 -0.93 -13.16
CA LEU A 75 -10.97 -1.88 -13.66
C LEU A 75 -11.76 -2.99 -14.38
N LYS A 76 -11.85 -2.92 -15.71
CA LYS A 76 -12.52 -3.96 -16.50
C LYS A 76 -11.78 -5.28 -16.29
N ARG A 77 -12.49 -6.33 -15.83
CA ARG A 77 -11.96 -7.65 -15.42
C ARG A 77 -11.01 -8.35 -16.41
N LYS A 78 -10.99 -7.97 -17.70
CA LYS A 78 -10.26 -8.67 -18.77
C LYS A 78 -8.84 -8.18 -19.04
N LYS A 79 -8.25 -7.25 -18.30
CA LYS A 79 -6.90 -6.75 -18.62
C LYS A 79 -5.85 -7.26 -17.63
N ALA A 80 -5.13 -8.32 -18.03
CA ALA A 80 -3.95 -8.88 -17.35
C ALA A 80 -2.79 -7.86 -17.13
N ASN A 81 -2.97 -6.62 -17.57
CA ASN A 81 -1.95 -5.58 -17.59
C ASN A 81 -1.99 -4.62 -16.39
N TYR A 82 -2.85 -4.84 -15.39
CA TYR A 82 -3.01 -3.88 -14.27
C TYR A 82 -1.75 -3.67 -13.43
N PHE A 83 -0.84 -4.63 -13.43
CA PHE A 83 0.43 -4.55 -12.69
C PHE A 83 1.61 -4.05 -13.54
N LYS A 84 1.35 -3.32 -14.63
CA LYS A 84 2.40 -2.53 -15.28
C LYS A 84 2.68 -1.26 -14.46
N ILE A 85 3.96 -0.93 -14.32
CA ILE A 85 4.39 0.29 -13.59
C ILE A 85 3.63 1.52 -14.09
N SER A 86 3.50 1.68 -15.41
CA SER A 86 2.78 2.80 -16.04
C SER A 86 1.31 2.93 -15.57
N ILE A 87 0.65 1.82 -15.29
CA ILE A 87 -0.73 1.82 -14.77
C ILE A 87 -0.74 2.17 -13.29
N ILE A 88 0.16 1.55 -12.51
CA ILE A 88 0.25 1.78 -11.06
C ILE A 88 0.60 3.23 -10.75
N LEU A 89 1.45 3.86 -11.56
CA LEU A 89 1.77 5.29 -11.43
C LEU A 89 0.53 6.18 -11.53
N ASN A 90 -0.50 5.76 -12.27
CA ASN A 90 -1.74 6.51 -12.49
C ASN A 90 -2.89 6.15 -11.54
N LEU A 91 -2.73 5.10 -10.71
CA LEU A 91 -3.71 4.79 -9.68
C LEU A 91 -3.61 5.80 -8.55
N LYS A 92 -4.73 6.13 -7.93
CA LYS A 92 -4.80 7.06 -6.80
C LYS A 92 -5.41 6.34 -5.59
N ASN A 93 -5.02 6.79 -4.41
CA ASN A 93 -5.71 6.42 -3.18
C ASN A 93 -6.65 7.58 -2.83
N ASP A 94 -7.96 7.35 -2.93
CA ASP A 94 -8.98 8.40 -2.70
C ASP A 94 -8.94 8.94 -1.26
N LEU A 95 -8.48 8.13 -0.31
CA LEU A 95 -8.31 8.52 1.09
C LEU A 95 -7.13 9.48 1.29
N GLU A 96 -6.13 9.43 0.44
CA GLU A 96 -4.87 10.15 0.63
C GLU A 96 -5.08 11.67 0.70
N LYS A 97 -5.91 12.24 -0.17
CA LYS A 97 -6.19 13.69 -0.16
C LYS A 97 -6.82 14.15 1.17
N ILE A 98 -7.73 13.34 1.72
CA ILE A 98 -8.41 13.62 2.99
C ILE A 98 -7.40 13.56 4.14
N VAL A 99 -6.57 12.52 4.16
CA VAL A 99 -5.55 12.31 5.19
C VAL A 99 -4.52 13.44 5.17
N LEU A 100 -4.00 13.81 4.01
CA LEU A 100 -2.98 14.85 3.89
C LEU A 100 -3.51 16.22 4.32
N LYS A 101 -4.78 16.53 4.03
CA LYS A 101 -5.43 17.76 4.51
C LYS A 101 -5.56 17.77 6.03
N LYS A 102 -5.92 16.63 6.63
CA LYS A 102 -6.13 16.52 8.08
C LYS A 102 -4.81 16.43 8.86
N TYR A 103 -3.79 15.78 8.31
CA TYR A 103 -2.52 15.52 8.98
C TYR A 103 -1.35 16.17 8.23
N PRO A 104 -1.06 17.47 8.44
CA PRO A 104 0.03 18.17 7.73
C PRO A 104 1.41 17.53 7.89
N LYS A 105 1.65 16.83 9.03
CA LYS A 105 2.88 16.04 9.22
C LYS A 105 3.03 14.93 8.19
N LEU A 106 1.93 14.30 7.77
CA LEU A 106 1.94 13.26 6.72
C LEU A 106 2.17 13.87 5.34
N GLN A 107 1.63 15.05 5.09
CA GLN A 107 1.92 15.80 3.85
C GLN A 107 3.41 16.12 3.74
N LYS A 108 4.02 16.63 4.82
CA LYS A 108 5.47 16.91 4.87
C LYS A 108 6.29 15.62 4.64
N LEU A 109 5.90 14.50 5.25
CA LEU A 109 6.54 13.21 5.04
C LEU A 109 6.45 12.76 3.57
N LYS A 110 5.27 12.80 2.98
CA LYS A 110 5.06 12.42 1.58
C LYS A 110 5.92 13.25 0.63
N LEU A 111 5.87 14.57 0.76
CA LEU A 111 6.69 15.49 -0.06
C LEU A 111 8.20 15.23 0.09
N PHE A 112 8.65 14.88 1.30
CA PHE A 112 10.03 14.48 1.52
C PHE A 112 10.37 13.16 0.84
N MET A 113 9.50 12.15 0.95
CA MET A 113 9.69 10.85 0.31
C MET A 113 9.69 10.95 -1.22
N GLU A 114 8.87 11.82 -1.80
CA GLU A 114 8.82 12.08 -3.25
C GLU A 114 10.11 12.70 -3.80
N LYS A 115 10.90 13.36 -2.94
CA LYS A 115 12.21 13.95 -3.29
C LYS A 115 13.38 12.98 -3.05
N LEU A 116 13.14 11.76 -2.57
CA LEU A 116 14.22 10.78 -2.37
C LEU A 116 14.85 10.38 -3.71
N PRO A 117 16.17 10.18 -3.77
CA PRO A 117 16.86 9.82 -5.00
C PRO A 117 16.30 8.52 -5.61
N ASN A 118 16.05 8.54 -6.92
CA ASN A 118 15.59 7.40 -7.72
C ASN A 118 14.22 6.80 -7.28
N VAL A 119 13.46 7.49 -6.46
CA VAL A 119 12.08 7.10 -6.17
C VAL A 119 11.24 7.13 -7.45
N LYS A 120 10.38 6.14 -7.64
CA LYS A 120 9.48 6.08 -8.81
C LYS A 120 8.09 6.58 -8.47
N ILE A 121 7.61 6.24 -7.30
CA ILE A 121 6.31 6.65 -6.80
C ILE A 121 6.30 6.55 -5.27
N VAL A 122 5.51 7.40 -4.63
CA VAL A 122 5.16 7.32 -3.21
C VAL A 122 3.65 7.20 -3.09
N ARG A 123 3.17 6.26 -2.29
CA ARG A 123 1.75 6.01 -2.06
C ARG A 123 1.47 5.82 -0.57
N MET A 124 0.36 6.36 -0.14
CA MET A 124 -0.19 6.02 1.17
C MET A 124 -0.87 4.64 1.10
N SER A 125 -0.65 3.82 2.11
CA SER A 125 -1.31 2.52 2.27
C SER A 125 -2.63 2.69 3.00
N GLY A 126 -3.73 2.24 2.39
CA GLY A 126 -5.07 2.29 2.97
C GLY A 126 -5.45 3.70 3.46
N SER A 127 -5.95 3.79 4.69
CA SER A 127 -6.31 5.04 5.37
C SER A 127 -5.13 5.77 6.02
N GLY A 128 -3.89 5.32 5.79
CA GLY A 128 -2.68 5.86 6.42
C GLY A 128 -2.41 5.15 7.76
N SER A 129 -1.45 5.57 8.52
CA SER A 129 -0.46 6.65 8.29
C SER A 129 0.78 6.19 7.49
N THR A 130 0.82 4.94 7.05
CA THR A 130 1.96 4.33 6.35
C THR A 130 2.06 4.82 4.92
N PHE A 131 3.28 5.19 4.49
CA PHE A 131 3.62 5.46 3.10
C PHE A 131 4.57 4.39 2.57
N ILE A 132 4.48 4.12 1.27
CA ILE A 132 5.34 3.20 0.55
C ILE A 132 6.00 3.96 -0.60
N ALA A 133 7.34 3.98 -0.60
CA ALA A 133 8.14 4.46 -1.73
C ALA A 133 8.63 3.25 -2.55
N TYR A 134 8.55 3.35 -3.86
CA TYR A 134 8.91 2.28 -4.80
C TYR A 134 10.15 2.65 -5.60
N PHE A 135 11.06 1.67 -5.78
CA PHE A 135 12.34 1.81 -6.45
C PHE A 135 12.57 0.66 -7.43
N LYS A 136 13.29 0.92 -8.52
CA LYS A 136 13.74 -0.14 -9.45
C LYS A 136 14.97 -0.89 -8.94
N SER A 137 15.77 -0.31 -8.03
CA SER A 137 17.05 -0.84 -7.57
C SER A 137 17.04 -1.00 -6.05
N LYS A 138 17.64 -2.11 -5.56
CA LYS A 138 17.88 -2.36 -4.14
C LYS A 138 18.75 -1.27 -3.51
N ASN A 139 19.84 -0.92 -4.19
CA ASN A 139 20.76 0.11 -3.69
C ASN A 139 20.09 1.48 -3.56
N ALA A 140 19.21 1.84 -4.51
CA ALA A 140 18.44 3.07 -4.43
C ALA A 140 17.53 3.07 -3.19
N SER A 141 16.84 1.96 -2.90
CA SER A 141 15.96 1.85 -1.73
C SER A 141 16.76 1.91 -0.42
N ILE A 142 17.94 1.30 -0.35
CA ILE A 142 18.83 1.37 0.82
C ILE A 142 19.32 2.81 1.06
N ASN A 143 19.79 3.49 0.00
CA ASN A 143 20.23 4.88 0.12
C ASN A 143 19.11 5.81 0.58
N ALA A 144 17.94 5.69 -0.05
CA ALA A 144 16.74 6.42 0.34
C ALA A 144 16.38 6.21 1.82
N THR A 145 16.52 4.96 2.31
CA THR A 145 16.26 4.65 3.72
C THR A 145 17.24 5.37 4.65
N LYS A 146 18.53 5.40 4.31
CA LYS A 146 19.55 6.13 5.09
C LYS A 146 19.21 7.62 5.18
N ILE A 147 18.84 8.24 4.05
CA ILE A 147 18.45 9.65 3.98
C ILE A 147 17.21 9.92 4.84
N LEU A 148 16.19 9.06 4.71
CA LEU A 148 14.95 9.22 5.45
C LEU A 148 15.17 9.08 6.95
N LYS A 149 15.91 8.06 7.41
CA LYS A 149 16.19 7.82 8.83
C LYS A 149 16.98 8.94 9.50
N ARG A 150 17.82 9.67 8.75
CA ARG A 150 18.51 10.87 9.30
C ARG A 150 17.52 11.95 9.72
N LYS A 151 16.43 12.15 8.96
CA LYS A 151 15.43 13.20 9.22
C LYS A 151 14.30 12.71 10.12
N TYR A 152 13.86 11.47 9.95
CA TYR A 152 12.72 10.87 10.66
C TYR A 152 13.18 9.68 11.53
N LYS A 153 14.05 9.98 12.52
CA LYS A 153 14.72 8.97 13.36
C LYS A 153 13.76 8.01 14.07
N ASN A 154 12.62 8.54 14.52
CA ASN A 154 11.63 7.80 15.32
C ASN A 154 10.52 7.15 14.48
N TYR A 155 10.61 7.18 13.15
CA TYR A 155 9.63 6.52 12.30
C TYR A 155 10.06 5.08 12.01
N TRP A 156 9.09 4.18 12.05
CA TRP A 156 9.32 2.81 11.68
C TRP A 156 9.54 2.71 10.16
N CYS A 157 10.61 2.03 9.76
CA CYS A 157 11.01 1.91 8.36
C CYS A 157 11.43 0.48 8.06
N ILE A 158 10.84 -0.11 7.02
CA ILE A 158 11.23 -1.44 6.51
C ILE A 158 11.49 -1.39 5.02
N LEU A 159 12.56 -2.07 4.61
CA LEU A 159 12.81 -2.42 3.21
C LEU A 159 12.15 -3.75 2.88
N SER A 160 11.48 -3.80 1.73
CA SER A 160 10.83 -5.00 1.22
C SER A 160 10.91 -5.05 -0.31
N LYS A 161 10.26 -6.01 -0.90
CA LYS A 161 10.14 -6.18 -2.34
C LYS A 161 8.71 -6.60 -2.68
N THR A 162 8.20 -6.14 -3.82
CA THR A 162 6.92 -6.63 -4.35
C THR A 162 7.07 -8.07 -4.83
N ILE A 163 6.04 -8.85 -4.71
CA ILE A 163 5.94 -10.23 -5.19
C ILE A 163 5.67 -10.27 -6.70
#